data_b4d2eacd76bbd6d852b2398bd98809dc
#
_entry.id   b4d2eacd76bbd6d852b2398bd98809dc
#
_cell.length_a   1.000
_cell.length_b   1.000
_cell.length_c   1.000
_cell.angle_alpha   90.00
_cell.angle_beta   90.00
_cell.angle_gamma   90.00
#
_symmetry.space_group_name_H-M   'P 1'
#
loop_
_entity.id
_entity.type
_entity.pdbx_description
1 polymer ?
#
loop_
_entity_poly.entity_id
_entity_poly.type
_entity_poly.pdbx_seq_one_letter_code
_entity_poly.pdbx_strand_id
1 'polypeptide(L)'
;EGRYIGSISFEDSILYVSKKCGKYIDNTTISNIINKRIKTKSVCFEYVHSEVFHLLKTLREMGLQTAIISNCSSEEVKVLKESEIYKYFDEVVLSYEVHMKKPDSCIYEETSKRLGVDLGECVFVGDGGSNELLGAKEVGMKAIQAKWYTNLHPRKRENINGFTKLWNSINYYVQHKHIAYDFNYGKQRITQQE
;
A
#
# COMPACT_ATOMS: atom_id res chain seq x y z
N GLU A 1 -10.20 15.36 -5.66
CA GLU A 1 -10.81 14.13 -5.11
C GLU A 1 -11.18 13.15 -6.22
N GLY A 2 -11.91 13.55 -7.24
CA GLY A 2 -12.38 12.69 -8.33
C GLY A 2 -11.30 11.84 -9.03
N ARG A 3 -10.06 12.29 -9.08
CA ARG A 3 -8.94 11.54 -9.67
C ARG A 3 -8.59 10.26 -8.90
N TYR A 4 -8.80 10.24 -7.59
CA TYR A 4 -8.45 9.09 -6.74
C TYR A 4 -9.56 8.06 -6.62
N ILE A 5 -10.79 8.45 -6.95
CA ILE A 5 -11.95 7.55 -6.92
C ILE A 5 -12.50 7.23 -8.33
N GLY A 6 -11.70 7.43 -9.36
CA GLY A 6 -12.04 7.05 -10.73
C GLY A 6 -13.12 7.88 -11.42
N SER A 7 -13.56 9.00 -10.80
CA SER A 7 -14.59 9.87 -11.41
C SER A 7 -14.08 10.66 -12.59
N ILE A 8 -12.79 10.98 -12.63
CA ILE A 8 -12.12 11.67 -13.73
C ILE A 8 -10.72 11.10 -13.97
N SER A 9 -10.29 11.02 -15.22
CA SER A 9 -8.93 10.64 -15.59
C SER A 9 -7.95 11.81 -15.35
N PHE A 10 -6.65 11.51 -15.48
CA PHE A 10 -5.63 12.57 -15.46
C PHE A 10 -5.80 13.52 -16.64
N GLU A 11 -6.09 12.99 -17.81
CA GLU A 11 -6.40 13.78 -19.02
C GLU A 11 -7.58 14.70 -18.80
N ASP A 12 -8.72 14.20 -18.30
CA ASP A 12 -9.89 15.01 -17.99
C ASP A 12 -9.58 16.12 -16.99
N SER A 13 -8.69 15.86 -16.01
CA SER A 13 -8.28 16.87 -15.05
C SER A 13 -7.45 17.98 -15.69
N ILE A 14 -6.61 17.65 -16.68
CA ILE A 14 -5.85 18.67 -17.45
C ILE A 14 -6.81 19.55 -18.26
N LEU A 15 -7.75 18.93 -18.96
CA LEU A 15 -8.76 19.63 -19.76
C LEU A 15 -9.65 20.51 -18.88
N TYR A 16 -10.08 20.01 -17.72
CA TYR A 16 -10.86 20.79 -16.76
C TYR A 16 -10.12 22.04 -16.28
N VAL A 17 -8.85 21.91 -15.87
CA VAL A 17 -8.03 23.03 -15.40
C VAL A 17 -7.79 24.02 -16.52
N SER A 18 -7.46 23.55 -17.72
CA SER A 18 -7.26 24.39 -18.91
C SER A 18 -8.50 25.25 -19.20
N LYS A 19 -9.67 24.61 -19.22
CA LYS A 19 -10.95 25.33 -19.42
C LYS A 19 -11.21 26.36 -18.34
N LYS A 20 -10.94 26.03 -17.06
CA LYS A 20 -11.12 26.97 -15.93
C LYS A 20 -10.17 28.16 -16.02
N CYS A 21 -8.98 27.98 -16.54
CA CYS A 21 -7.98 29.05 -16.76
C CYS A 21 -8.23 29.83 -18.07
N GLY A 22 -9.24 29.52 -18.85
CA GLY A 22 -9.49 30.13 -20.15
C GLY A 22 -8.36 29.87 -21.17
N LYS A 23 -7.64 28.77 -21.03
CA LYS A 23 -6.52 28.38 -21.88
C LYS A 23 -6.89 27.17 -22.74
N TYR A 24 -6.53 27.21 -24.01
CA TYR A 24 -6.61 26.06 -24.88
C TYR A 24 -5.28 25.28 -24.79
N ILE A 25 -5.38 23.98 -24.69
CA ILE A 25 -4.23 23.06 -24.75
C ILE A 25 -4.50 22.05 -25.87
N ASP A 26 -3.58 21.93 -26.81
CA ASP A 26 -3.66 20.96 -27.90
C ASP A 26 -3.38 19.53 -27.44
N ASN A 27 -3.84 18.55 -28.21
CA ASN A 27 -3.71 17.13 -27.87
C ASN A 27 -2.24 16.68 -27.74
N THR A 28 -1.33 17.25 -28.50
CA THR A 28 0.10 16.94 -28.43
C THR A 28 0.68 17.36 -27.09
N THR A 29 0.32 18.54 -26.61
CA THR A 29 0.73 19.06 -25.30
C THR A 29 0.16 18.20 -24.19
N ILE A 30 -1.13 17.81 -24.27
CA ILE A 30 -1.77 16.89 -23.30
C ILE A 30 -1.02 15.56 -23.25
N SER A 31 -0.76 14.94 -24.41
CA SER A 31 -0.03 13.67 -24.50
C SER A 31 1.38 13.79 -23.91
N ASN A 32 2.08 14.88 -24.15
CA ASN A 32 3.40 15.12 -23.57
C ASN A 32 3.38 15.25 -22.04
N ILE A 33 2.36 15.91 -21.48
CA ILE A 33 2.15 16.02 -20.03
C ILE A 33 1.89 14.64 -19.43
N ILE A 34 1.00 13.85 -20.04
CA ILE A 34 0.68 12.49 -19.59
C ILE A 34 1.92 11.61 -19.62
N ASN A 35 2.64 11.58 -20.74
CA ASN A 35 3.85 10.78 -20.90
C ASN A 35 4.95 11.16 -19.89
N LYS A 36 5.16 12.45 -19.66
CA LYS A 36 6.10 12.93 -18.65
C LYS A 36 5.68 12.51 -17.25
N ARG A 37 4.39 12.56 -16.94
CA ARG A 37 3.85 12.12 -15.65
C ARG A 37 4.05 10.62 -15.45
N ILE A 38 3.69 9.78 -16.43
CA ILE A 38 3.89 8.34 -16.42
C ILE A 38 5.37 8.03 -16.19
N LYS A 39 6.27 8.62 -16.99
CA LYS A 39 7.72 8.43 -16.83
C LYS A 39 8.22 8.82 -15.43
N THR A 40 7.72 9.93 -14.88
CA THR A 40 8.10 10.35 -13.52
C THR A 40 7.62 9.35 -12.46
N LYS A 41 6.44 8.76 -12.66
CA LYS A 41 5.86 7.79 -11.73
C LYS A 41 6.49 6.39 -11.87
N SER A 42 6.98 6.00 -13.05
CA SER A 42 7.63 4.71 -13.26
C SER A 42 8.98 4.59 -12.56
N VAL A 43 9.68 5.70 -12.39
CA VAL A 43 11.04 5.72 -11.78
C VAL A 43 11.09 5.03 -10.41
N CYS A 44 10.05 5.17 -9.58
CA CYS A 44 10.05 4.53 -8.26
C CYS A 44 9.98 2.99 -8.34
N PHE A 45 9.48 2.44 -9.44
CA PHE A 45 9.39 0.99 -9.65
C PHE A 45 10.60 0.42 -10.40
N GLU A 46 11.39 1.25 -11.06
CA GLU A 46 12.65 0.83 -11.72
C GLU A 46 13.75 0.52 -10.69
N TYR A 47 13.64 1.08 -9.49
CA TYR A 47 14.66 0.98 -8.43
C TYR A 47 14.10 0.37 -7.14
N VAL A 48 13.21 -0.61 -7.26
CA VAL A 48 12.74 -1.36 -6.09
C VAL A 48 13.91 -2.17 -5.51
N HIS A 49 14.20 -1.97 -4.24
CA HIS A 49 15.31 -2.64 -3.56
C HIS A 49 15.08 -4.16 -3.53
N SER A 50 16.13 -4.95 -3.78
CA SER A 50 16.04 -6.41 -3.81
C SER A 50 15.48 -7.04 -2.53
N GLU A 51 15.70 -6.41 -1.37
CA GLU A 51 15.14 -6.86 -0.08
C GLU A 51 13.63 -6.79 -0.02
N VAL A 52 12.97 -5.91 -0.81
CA VAL A 52 11.51 -5.88 -0.91
C VAL A 52 10.99 -7.17 -1.54
N PHE A 53 11.61 -7.59 -2.64
CA PHE A 53 11.27 -8.86 -3.30
C PHE A 53 11.55 -10.06 -2.40
N HIS A 54 12.69 -10.04 -1.67
CA HIS A 54 13.01 -11.08 -0.72
C HIS A 54 11.97 -11.15 0.40
N LEU A 55 11.60 -10.02 0.99
CA LEU A 55 10.56 -9.95 2.01
C LEU A 55 9.24 -10.53 1.51
N LEU A 56 8.74 -10.11 0.33
CA LEU A 56 7.48 -10.60 -0.22
C LEU A 56 7.51 -12.11 -0.49
N LYS A 57 8.64 -12.65 -0.98
CA LYS A 57 8.82 -14.10 -1.15
C LYS A 57 8.77 -14.82 0.19
N THR A 58 9.48 -14.32 1.19
CA THR A 58 9.52 -14.94 2.51
C THR A 58 8.15 -14.94 3.17
N LEU A 59 7.38 -13.85 3.06
CA LEU A 59 5.99 -13.80 3.57
C LEU A 59 5.11 -14.88 2.89
N ARG A 60 5.25 -15.05 1.58
CA ARG A 60 4.54 -16.09 0.82
C ARG A 60 4.96 -17.50 1.25
N GLU A 61 6.25 -17.75 1.45
CA GLU A 61 6.79 -19.04 1.94
C GLU A 61 6.28 -19.38 3.35
N MET A 62 5.95 -18.37 4.15
CA MET A 62 5.30 -18.53 5.46
C MET A 62 3.78 -18.74 5.37
N GLY A 63 3.22 -18.80 4.17
CA GLY A 63 1.77 -18.94 3.95
C GLY A 63 0.96 -17.67 4.20
N LEU A 64 1.62 -16.50 4.23
CA LEU A 64 0.96 -15.21 4.39
C LEU A 64 0.57 -14.64 3.03
N GLN A 65 -0.66 -14.17 2.94
CA GLN A 65 -1.14 -13.43 1.78
C GLN A 65 -0.74 -11.95 1.90
N THR A 66 -0.46 -11.33 0.75
CA THR A 66 -0.01 -9.94 0.66
C THR A 66 -0.92 -9.14 -0.27
N ALA A 67 -1.25 -7.91 0.12
CA ALA A 67 -2.03 -7.02 -0.73
C ALA A 67 -1.48 -5.59 -0.76
N ILE A 68 -1.74 -4.90 -1.86
CA ILE A 68 -1.56 -3.45 -1.97
C ILE A 68 -2.92 -2.76 -1.80
N ILE A 69 -2.96 -1.71 -0.96
CA ILE A 69 -4.06 -0.75 -0.92
C ILE A 69 -3.47 0.63 -1.26
N SER A 70 -3.85 1.21 -2.38
CA SER A 70 -3.27 2.50 -2.82
C SER A 70 -4.32 3.52 -3.21
N ASN A 71 -4.21 4.75 -2.65
CA ASN A 71 -4.90 5.91 -3.19
C ASN A 71 -4.11 6.40 -4.41
N CYS A 72 -4.61 6.12 -5.60
CA CYS A 72 -3.91 6.38 -6.84
C CYS A 72 -4.84 6.98 -7.91
N SER A 73 -4.25 7.55 -8.93
CA SER A 73 -4.93 8.06 -10.12
C SER A 73 -4.67 7.16 -11.33
N SER A 74 -5.39 7.37 -12.43
CA SER A 74 -5.36 6.51 -13.63
C SER A 74 -3.96 6.19 -14.14
N GLU A 75 -3.08 7.18 -14.19
CA GLU A 75 -1.71 7.02 -14.66
C GLU A 75 -0.84 6.18 -13.71
N GLU A 76 -1.14 6.21 -12.41
CA GLU A 76 -0.44 5.41 -11.40
C GLU A 76 -0.89 3.95 -11.43
N VAL A 77 -2.16 3.68 -11.74
CA VAL A 77 -2.70 2.32 -11.97
C VAL A 77 -1.90 1.63 -13.06
N LYS A 78 -1.73 2.29 -14.21
CA LYS A 78 -0.98 1.74 -15.34
C LYS A 78 0.45 1.41 -14.94
N VAL A 79 1.16 2.38 -14.34
CA VAL A 79 2.56 2.23 -13.95
C VAL A 79 2.76 1.07 -12.97
N LEU A 80 1.88 0.94 -11.96
CA LEU A 80 1.97 -0.15 -10.99
C LEU A 80 1.72 -1.51 -11.66
N LYS A 81 0.70 -1.63 -12.49
CA LYS A 81 0.36 -2.90 -13.17
C LYS A 81 1.45 -3.38 -14.12
N GLU A 82 2.19 -2.46 -14.73
CA GLU A 82 3.31 -2.77 -15.62
C GLU A 82 4.62 -3.05 -14.86
N SER A 83 4.66 -2.78 -13.55
CA SER A 83 5.86 -2.98 -12.73
C SER A 83 6.11 -4.42 -12.36
N GLU A 84 7.40 -4.78 -12.16
CA GLU A 84 7.77 -6.13 -11.74
C GLU A 84 7.17 -6.53 -10.40
N ILE A 85 7.05 -5.59 -9.46
CA ILE A 85 6.58 -5.85 -8.11
C ILE A 85 5.10 -6.26 -8.06
N TYR A 86 4.31 -5.86 -9.07
CA TYR A 86 2.87 -6.11 -9.11
C TYR A 86 2.51 -7.60 -8.92
N LYS A 87 3.24 -8.50 -9.55
CA LYS A 87 3.01 -9.96 -9.53
C LYS A 87 3.40 -10.65 -8.21
N TYR A 88 4.01 -9.90 -7.27
CA TYR A 88 4.38 -10.44 -5.97
C TYR A 88 3.27 -10.32 -4.93
N PHE A 89 2.19 -9.62 -5.25
CA PHE A 89 1.03 -9.47 -4.38
C PHE A 89 -0.10 -10.41 -4.82
N ASP A 90 -0.81 -10.94 -3.83
CA ASP A 90 -1.95 -11.81 -4.06
C ASP A 90 -3.18 -10.98 -4.46
N GLU A 91 -3.33 -9.77 -3.88
CA GLU A 91 -4.37 -8.82 -4.24
C GLU A 91 -3.82 -7.38 -4.38
N VAL A 92 -4.44 -6.62 -5.29
CA VAL A 92 -4.11 -5.20 -5.50
C VAL A 92 -5.39 -4.39 -5.61
N VAL A 93 -5.64 -3.56 -4.60
CA VAL A 93 -6.83 -2.73 -4.47
C VAL A 93 -6.44 -1.27 -4.69
N LEU A 94 -6.82 -0.74 -5.83
CA LEU A 94 -6.48 0.61 -6.28
C LEU A 94 -7.70 1.50 -6.23
N SER A 95 -7.63 2.60 -5.49
CA SER A 95 -8.77 3.48 -5.24
C SER A 95 -9.46 3.97 -6.52
N TYR A 96 -8.69 4.22 -7.58
CA TYR A 96 -9.21 4.61 -8.88
C TYR A 96 -10.12 3.55 -9.52
N GLU A 97 -9.81 2.25 -9.32
CA GLU A 97 -10.56 1.14 -9.91
C GLU A 97 -11.76 0.73 -9.07
N VAL A 98 -11.62 0.77 -7.73
CA VAL A 98 -12.67 0.33 -6.81
C VAL A 98 -13.60 1.47 -6.38
N HIS A 99 -13.31 2.71 -6.76
CA HIS A 99 -14.05 3.92 -6.38
C HIS A 99 -14.15 4.16 -4.86
N MET A 100 -13.21 3.59 -4.10
CA MET A 100 -13.06 3.70 -2.66
C MET A 100 -11.65 4.21 -2.35
N LYS A 101 -11.43 4.88 -1.23
CA LYS A 101 -10.12 5.42 -0.87
C LYS A 101 -9.81 5.29 0.61
N LYS A 102 -8.55 5.23 0.96
CA LYS A 102 -8.11 5.38 2.36
C LYS A 102 -8.36 6.84 2.81
N PRO A 103 -8.84 7.09 4.03
CA PRO A 103 -8.99 6.15 5.16
C PRO A 103 -10.37 5.52 5.29
N ASP A 104 -11.27 5.61 4.30
CA ASP A 104 -12.62 5.08 4.38
C ASP A 104 -12.60 3.56 4.64
N SER A 105 -13.48 3.04 5.51
CA SER A 105 -13.50 1.62 5.92
C SER A 105 -13.64 0.67 4.75
N CYS A 106 -14.46 1.04 3.77
CA CYS A 106 -14.84 0.20 2.64
C CYS A 106 -13.64 -0.33 1.82
N ILE A 107 -12.52 0.43 1.71
CA ILE A 107 -11.37 -0.06 0.93
C ILE A 107 -10.60 -1.17 1.67
N TYR A 108 -10.55 -1.12 2.99
CA TYR A 108 -9.94 -2.17 3.82
C TYR A 108 -10.80 -3.41 3.85
N GLU A 109 -12.13 -3.24 4.00
CA GLU A 109 -13.13 -4.32 3.95
C GLU A 109 -13.12 -5.04 2.61
N GLU A 110 -13.06 -4.29 1.49
CA GLU A 110 -12.96 -4.86 0.15
C GLU A 110 -11.66 -5.67 -0.02
N THR A 111 -10.53 -5.18 0.53
CA THR A 111 -9.26 -5.88 0.45
C THR A 111 -9.30 -7.19 1.26
N SER A 112 -9.79 -7.14 2.49
CA SER A 112 -9.97 -8.29 3.37
C SER A 112 -10.88 -9.35 2.70
N LYS A 113 -11.98 -8.91 2.11
CA LYS A 113 -12.90 -9.77 1.36
C LYS A 113 -12.23 -10.46 0.17
N ARG A 114 -11.41 -9.75 -0.62
CA ARG A 114 -10.70 -10.34 -1.77
C ARG A 114 -9.66 -11.37 -1.32
N LEU A 115 -8.95 -11.09 -0.23
CA LEU A 115 -8.01 -12.04 0.37
C LEU A 115 -8.71 -13.22 1.06
N GLY A 116 -10.01 -13.13 1.36
CA GLY A 116 -10.75 -14.17 2.09
C GLY A 116 -10.30 -14.30 3.55
N VAL A 117 -9.88 -13.20 4.19
CA VAL A 117 -9.38 -13.17 5.58
C VAL A 117 -10.13 -12.14 6.41
N ASP A 118 -10.22 -12.33 7.73
CA ASP A 118 -10.86 -11.36 8.61
C ASP A 118 -9.96 -10.12 8.84
N LEU A 119 -10.57 -8.94 8.99
CA LEU A 119 -9.87 -7.68 9.24
C LEU A 119 -8.95 -7.74 10.48
N GLY A 120 -9.41 -8.40 11.56
CA GLY A 120 -8.62 -8.62 12.78
C GLY A 120 -7.38 -9.50 12.56
N GLU A 121 -7.33 -10.24 11.46
CA GLU A 121 -6.21 -11.05 11.04
C GLU A 121 -5.20 -10.30 10.17
N CYS A 122 -5.55 -9.11 9.70
CA CYS A 122 -4.71 -8.30 8.83
C CYS A 122 -3.77 -7.39 9.60
N VAL A 123 -2.58 -7.20 9.04
CA VAL A 123 -1.63 -6.16 9.45
C VAL A 123 -1.50 -5.15 8.32
N PHE A 124 -1.89 -3.91 8.58
CA PHE A 124 -1.71 -2.81 7.64
C PHE A 124 -0.36 -2.13 7.88
N VAL A 125 0.42 -1.94 6.82
CA VAL A 125 1.72 -1.23 6.88
C VAL A 125 1.64 -0.01 5.97
N GLY A 126 1.86 1.18 6.52
CA GLY A 126 1.81 2.42 5.76
C GLY A 126 2.66 3.54 6.38
N ASP A 127 2.88 4.62 5.65
CA ASP A 127 3.68 5.76 6.12
C ASP A 127 2.90 6.72 7.04
N GLY A 128 1.58 6.61 7.05
CA GLY A 128 0.66 7.46 7.82
C GLY A 128 0.02 8.56 7.00
N GLY A 129 0.29 8.64 5.70
CA GLY A 129 -0.39 9.57 4.81
C GLY A 129 -1.89 9.30 4.74
N SER A 130 -2.68 10.36 4.48
CA SER A 130 -4.16 10.26 4.35
C SER A 130 -4.86 9.60 5.55
N ASN A 131 -4.34 9.68 6.76
CA ASN A 131 -4.86 9.03 7.97
C ASN A 131 -5.05 7.51 7.84
N GLU A 132 -4.34 6.87 6.91
CA GLU A 132 -4.51 5.44 6.57
C GLU A 132 -4.32 4.48 7.74
N LEU A 133 -3.38 4.81 8.67
CA LEU A 133 -3.15 3.98 9.85
C LEU A 133 -4.32 4.04 10.84
N LEU A 134 -4.98 5.20 10.93
CA LEU A 134 -6.17 5.37 11.75
C LEU A 134 -7.34 4.59 11.13
N GLY A 135 -7.60 4.76 9.83
CA GLY A 135 -8.65 4.02 9.13
C GLY A 135 -8.49 2.50 9.24
N ALA A 136 -7.24 1.98 9.11
CA ALA A 136 -6.97 0.56 9.31
C ALA A 136 -7.29 0.09 10.73
N LYS A 137 -6.95 0.87 11.77
CA LYS A 137 -7.27 0.55 13.17
C LYS A 137 -8.75 0.58 13.46
N GLU A 138 -9.48 1.53 12.89
CA GLU A 138 -10.94 1.69 13.09
C GLU A 138 -11.72 0.48 12.56
N VAL A 139 -11.22 -0.20 11.52
CA VAL A 139 -11.81 -1.45 11.01
C VAL A 139 -11.28 -2.71 11.71
N GLY A 140 -10.45 -2.57 12.73
CA GLY A 140 -9.94 -3.69 13.53
C GLY A 140 -8.63 -4.30 13.05
N MET A 141 -7.99 -3.76 12.01
CA MET A 141 -6.65 -4.19 11.58
C MET A 141 -5.58 -3.74 12.59
N LYS A 142 -4.49 -4.48 12.67
CA LYS A 142 -3.25 -3.98 13.30
C LYS A 142 -2.55 -3.05 12.32
N ALA A 143 -2.02 -1.91 12.81
CA ALA A 143 -1.35 -0.94 11.95
C ALA A 143 0.09 -0.69 12.37
N ILE A 144 1.02 -0.78 11.42
CA ILE A 144 2.45 -0.50 11.58
C ILE A 144 2.81 0.73 10.76
N GLN A 145 3.45 1.72 11.38
CA GLN A 145 3.95 2.87 10.65
C GLN A 145 5.33 2.61 10.06
N ALA A 146 5.41 2.71 8.74
CA ALA A 146 6.65 2.64 7.97
C ALA A 146 7.34 4.01 7.96
N LYS A 147 8.37 4.21 8.79
CA LYS A 147 9.07 5.51 8.93
C LYS A 147 10.31 5.68 8.06
N TRP A 148 10.77 4.64 7.37
CA TRP A 148 12.04 4.70 6.62
C TRP A 148 12.02 5.61 5.39
N TYR A 149 10.84 5.94 4.86
CA TYR A 149 10.71 6.91 3.75
C TYR A 149 10.52 8.35 4.22
N THR A 150 9.96 8.58 5.40
CA THR A 150 9.65 9.91 5.92
C THR A 150 10.88 10.66 6.46
N ASN A 151 11.96 9.92 6.78
CA ASN A 151 13.22 10.48 7.29
C ASN A 151 14.33 10.55 6.24
N LEU A 152 14.03 10.30 4.97
CA LEU A 152 15.03 10.35 3.89
C LEU A 152 15.30 11.78 3.46
N HIS A 153 16.32 12.40 4.07
CA HIS A 153 17.14 13.37 3.35
C HIS A 153 17.74 12.66 2.11
N PRO A 154 17.70 13.28 0.90
CA PRO A 154 18.11 12.63 -0.36
C PRO A 154 19.55 12.09 -0.41
N ARG A 155 20.33 12.26 0.63
CA ARG A 155 21.78 11.94 0.70
C ARG A 155 22.18 10.79 1.61
N LYS A 156 21.23 10.10 2.28
CA LYS A 156 21.57 8.92 3.10
C LYS A 156 20.83 7.68 2.60
N ARG A 157 21.48 6.94 1.71
CA ARG A 157 21.09 5.62 1.20
C ARG A 157 21.28 4.48 2.24
N GLU A 158 21.29 4.78 3.52
CA GLU A 158 21.51 3.79 4.55
C GLU A 158 20.24 3.54 5.34
N ASN A 159 19.35 2.65 4.84
CA ASN A 159 18.28 2.16 5.69
C ASN A 159 17.89 0.70 5.44
N ILE A 160 18.89 -0.19 5.35
CA ILE A 160 18.75 -1.63 5.55
C ILE A 160 18.06 -1.90 6.91
N ASN A 161 18.33 -1.09 7.92
CA ASN A 161 17.66 -1.16 9.23
C ASN A 161 16.12 -1.00 9.19
N GLY A 162 15.56 -0.36 8.17
CA GLY A 162 14.12 -0.20 8.02
C GLY A 162 13.42 -1.53 7.72
N PHE A 163 13.94 -2.30 6.78
CA PHE A 163 13.40 -3.60 6.40
C PHE A 163 13.55 -4.63 7.54
N THR A 164 14.69 -4.67 8.20
CA THR A 164 14.90 -5.53 9.37
C THR A 164 13.92 -5.20 10.49
N LYS A 165 13.66 -3.91 10.75
CA LYS A 165 12.66 -3.49 11.75
C LYS A 165 11.24 -3.85 11.33
N LEU A 166 10.89 -3.69 10.06
CA LEU A 166 9.60 -4.12 9.53
C LEU A 166 9.45 -5.63 9.67
N TRP A 167 10.46 -6.39 9.23
CA TRP A 167 10.49 -7.85 9.35
C TRP A 167 10.29 -8.29 10.80
N ASN A 168 11.03 -7.72 11.73
CA ASN A 168 10.90 -8.03 13.15
C ASN A 168 9.50 -7.69 13.67
N SER A 169 8.91 -6.59 13.23
CA SER A 169 7.55 -6.21 13.61
C SER A 169 6.51 -7.18 13.04
N ILE A 170 6.61 -7.52 11.76
CA ILE A 170 5.71 -8.49 11.12
C ILE A 170 5.87 -9.85 11.78
N ASN A 171 7.10 -10.33 11.96
CA ASN A 171 7.39 -11.61 12.59
C ASN A 171 6.87 -11.67 14.03
N TYR A 172 7.04 -10.60 14.80
CA TYR A 172 6.44 -10.47 16.12
C TYR A 172 4.91 -10.63 16.06
N TYR A 173 4.22 -9.95 15.15
CA TYR A 173 2.76 -10.08 15.02
C TYR A 173 2.34 -11.46 14.55
N VAL A 174 3.06 -12.05 13.60
CA VAL A 174 2.79 -13.41 13.12
C VAL A 174 2.96 -14.43 14.24
N GLN A 175 4.05 -14.36 14.99
CA GLN A 175 4.32 -15.27 16.11
C GLN A 175 3.31 -15.09 17.25
N HIS A 176 2.94 -13.85 17.59
CA HIS A 176 1.96 -13.56 18.64
C HIS A 176 0.52 -13.84 18.18
N LYS A 177 0.24 -13.87 16.88
CA LYS A 177 -1.04 -14.31 16.36
C LYS A 177 -1.23 -15.82 16.56
N HIS A 178 -0.20 -16.62 16.31
CA HIS A 178 -0.22 -18.04 16.66
C HIS A 178 -0.39 -18.28 18.16
N ILE A 179 0.18 -17.43 19.00
CA ILE A 179 -0.03 -17.47 20.46
C ILE A 179 -1.45 -17.00 20.84
N ALA A 180 -2.03 -16.03 20.12
CA ALA A 180 -3.39 -15.57 20.38
C ALA A 180 -4.46 -16.60 19.94
N TYR A 181 -4.21 -17.40 18.91
CA TYR A 181 -5.07 -18.53 18.55
C TYR A 181 -5.02 -19.63 19.62
N ASP A 182 -3.89 -19.79 20.28
CA ASP A 182 -3.68 -20.69 21.41
C ASP A 182 -4.03 -20.06 22.78
N PHE A 183 -4.73 -18.91 22.79
CA PHE A 183 -4.99 -18.16 24.01
C PHE A 183 -5.78 -18.97 25.05
N ASN A 184 -6.54 -19.96 24.63
CA ASN A 184 -7.17 -20.92 25.55
C ASN A 184 -6.20 -21.99 26.09
N TYR A 185 -5.09 -22.24 25.38
CA TYR A 185 -4.02 -23.16 25.82
C TYR A 185 -2.86 -22.40 26.51
N GLY A 186 -2.57 -21.16 26.09
CA GLY A 186 -1.44 -20.37 26.59
C GLY A 186 -1.59 -19.91 28.05
N LYS A 187 -2.80 -19.73 28.57
CA LYS A 187 -3.02 -19.45 29.99
C LYS A 187 -2.55 -20.58 30.91
N GLN A 188 -2.50 -21.81 30.43
CA GLN A 188 -1.98 -22.94 31.18
C GLN A 188 -0.46 -23.06 31.17
N ARG A 189 0.24 -22.46 30.15
CA ARG A 189 1.71 -22.52 30.09
C ARG A 189 2.41 -21.43 30.91
N ILE A 190 1.79 -20.25 31.04
CA ILE A 190 2.38 -19.15 31.84
C ILE A 190 2.29 -19.43 33.34
N THR A 191 1.35 -20.24 33.81
CA THR A 191 1.22 -20.63 35.21
C THR A 191 2.09 -21.83 35.61
N GLN A 192 2.89 -22.40 34.71
CA GLN A 192 3.82 -23.52 35.01
C GLN A 192 5.31 -23.10 34.97
N GLN A 193 5.62 -21.81 34.83
CA GLN A 193 6.99 -21.29 34.85
C GLN A 193 7.23 -20.27 35.97
N GLU A 194 6.34 -20.19 36.98
CA GLU A 194 6.65 -19.67 38.30
C GLU A 194 6.77 -20.90 39.28
#